data_a331e74601df694f64a7f16ba5e1cdbf
#
_entry.id   a331e74601df694f64a7f16ba5e1cdbf
#
_cell.length_a   1.000
_cell.length_b   1.000
_cell.length_c   1.000
_cell.angle_alpha   90.00
_cell.angle_beta   90.00
_cell.angle_gamma   90.00
#
_symmetry.space_group_name_H-M   'P 1'
#
loop_
_entity.id
_entity.type
_entity.pdbx_description
1 polymer ?
#
loop_
_entity_poly.entity_id
_entity_poly.type
_entity_poly.pdbx_seq_one_letter_code
_entity_poly.pdbx_strand_id
1 'polypeptide(L)' 'MKRKPVFINANNNGYVPSQCGPTLTVGELIELLSNFDDEQPVYLKFDYGYTYGSIGEYDLELGEEEELEEENA' A
#
# COMPACT_ATOMS: atom_id res chain seq x y z
N MET A 1 -24.08 -2.39 13.00
CA MET A 1 -23.13 -1.33 13.13
C MET A 1 -22.25 -1.20 11.91
N LYS A 2 -22.00 0.02 11.48
CA LYS A 2 -21.20 0.21 10.32
C LYS A 2 -19.76 0.20 10.65
N ARG A 3 -18.96 -0.44 9.83
CA ARG A 3 -17.53 -0.43 10.00
C ARG A 3 -16.95 0.71 9.21
N LYS A 4 -16.04 1.41 9.81
CA LYS A 4 -15.38 2.50 9.11
C LYS A 4 -14.30 1.93 8.22
N PRO A 5 -14.21 2.38 6.99
CA PRO A 5 -13.15 1.88 6.12
C PRO A 5 -11.79 2.47 6.50
N VAL A 6 -10.76 1.71 6.22
CA VAL A 6 -9.39 2.18 6.36
C VAL A 6 -8.91 2.51 4.96
N PHE A 7 -8.33 3.69 4.77
CA PHE A 7 -7.87 4.09 3.45
C PHE A 7 -6.36 4.08 3.40
N ILE A 8 -5.83 3.52 2.31
CA ILE A 8 -4.42 3.63 2.02
C ILE A 8 -4.30 4.67 0.91
N ASN A 9 -3.65 5.77 1.21
CA ASN A 9 -3.48 6.82 0.22
C ASN A 9 -2.43 6.38 -0.78
N ALA A 10 -2.84 6.26 -2.04
CA ALA A 10 -1.96 5.77 -3.09
C ALA A 10 -1.37 6.96 -3.83
N ASN A 11 -0.05 6.97 -3.92
CA ASN A 11 0.65 8.06 -4.57
C ASN A 11 1.45 7.54 -5.75
N ASN A 12 1.49 8.31 -6.81
CA ASN A 12 2.29 7.97 -7.97
C ASN A 12 3.50 8.88 -7.96
N ASN A 13 4.64 8.35 -7.59
CA ASN A 13 5.82 9.18 -7.51
C ASN A 13 7.03 8.55 -8.18
N GLY A 14 6.80 7.66 -9.12
CA GLY A 14 7.89 7.06 -9.88
C GLY A 14 7.34 6.12 -10.93
N TYR A 15 8.13 5.87 -11.96
CA TYR A 15 7.72 4.94 -12.99
C TYR A 15 8.17 3.52 -12.66
N VAL A 16 9.16 3.37 -11.79
CA VAL A 16 9.57 2.08 -11.27
C VAL A 16 9.77 2.23 -9.77
N PRO A 17 9.75 1.13 -9.03
CA PRO A 17 9.84 1.24 -7.56
C PRO A 17 11.06 1.98 -7.06
N SER A 18 12.19 1.84 -7.73
CA SER A 18 13.41 2.48 -7.24
C SER A 18 13.32 4.00 -7.31
N GLN A 19 12.41 4.54 -8.10
CA GLN A 19 12.27 5.99 -8.20
C GLN A 19 11.35 6.57 -7.14
N CYS A 20 10.64 5.73 -6.40
CA CYS A 20 9.66 6.21 -5.45
C CYS A 20 10.26 6.68 -4.13
N GLY A 21 11.47 6.25 -3.85
CA GLY A 21 12.08 6.56 -2.58
C GLY A 21 11.66 5.56 -1.50
N PRO A 22 11.87 5.89 -0.26
CA PRO A 22 11.59 4.92 0.82
C PRO A 22 10.11 4.63 0.93
N THR A 23 9.81 3.42 1.33
CA THR A 23 8.43 3.00 1.55
C THR A 23 8.42 2.07 2.76
N LEU A 24 7.24 1.71 3.22
CA LEU A 24 7.12 0.82 4.36
C LEU A 24 7.48 -0.60 3.95
N THR A 25 8.07 -1.35 4.86
CA THR A 25 8.26 -2.77 4.66
C THR A 25 6.97 -3.50 4.98
N VAL A 26 6.94 -4.78 4.63
CA VAL A 26 5.78 -5.61 4.94
C VAL A 26 5.52 -5.60 6.45
N GLY A 27 6.57 -5.77 7.25
CA GLY A 27 6.39 -5.81 8.69
C GLY A 27 5.87 -4.50 9.26
N GLU A 28 6.37 -3.39 8.73
CA GLU A 28 5.89 -2.09 9.18
C GLU A 28 4.44 -1.87 8.80
N LEU A 29 4.05 -2.33 7.63
CA LEU A 29 2.66 -2.18 7.21
C LEU A 29 1.73 -3.04 8.07
N ILE A 30 2.15 -4.27 8.39
CA ILE A 30 1.36 -5.12 9.26
C ILE A 30 1.18 -4.46 10.62
N GLU A 31 2.25 -3.88 11.14
CA GLU A 31 2.20 -3.25 12.44
C GLU A 31 1.24 -2.07 12.45
N LEU A 32 1.28 -1.25 11.42
CA LEU A 32 0.37 -0.12 11.34
C LEU A 32 -1.07 -0.57 11.16
N LEU A 33 -1.30 -1.60 10.38
CA LEU A 33 -2.65 -2.10 10.17
C LEU A 33 -3.23 -2.70 11.44
N SER A 34 -2.37 -3.17 12.34
CA SER A 34 -2.85 -3.77 13.58
C SER A 34 -3.50 -2.75 14.51
N ASN A 35 -3.38 -1.47 14.22
CA ASN A 35 -4.07 -0.45 15.00
C ASN A 35 -5.56 -0.37 14.66
N PHE A 36 -6.01 -1.12 13.67
CA PHE A 36 -7.39 -1.11 13.25
C PHE A 36 -8.01 -2.47 13.50
N ASP A 37 -9.34 -2.51 13.49
CA ASP A 37 -10.06 -3.74 13.66
C ASP A 37 -9.82 -4.60 12.41
N ASP A 38 -9.55 -5.88 12.57
CA ASP A 38 -9.21 -6.73 11.45
C ASP A 38 -10.36 -6.98 10.50
N GLU A 39 -11.58 -6.57 10.87
CA GLU A 39 -12.70 -6.70 9.96
C GLU A 39 -13.04 -5.42 9.24
N GLN A 40 -12.30 -4.36 9.45
CA GLN A 40 -12.55 -3.12 8.73
C GLN A 40 -12.09 -3.29 7.28
N PRO A 41 -12.90 -2.84 6.31
CA PRO A 41 -12.49 -2.96 4.90
C PRO A 41 -11.40 -1.96 4.57
N VAL A 42 -10.55 -2.33 3.63
CA VAL A 42 -9.44 -1.48 3.21
C VAL A 42 -9.65 -1.08 1.77
N TYR A 43 -9.52 0.21 1.50
CA TYR A 43 -9.64 0.72 0.13
C TYR A 43 -8.43 1.59 -0.18
N LEU A 44 -8.14 1.71 -1.44
CA LEU A 44 -7.12 2.64 -1.89
C LEU A 44 -7.79 3.98 -2.18
N LYS A 45 -7.10 5.05 -1.83
CA LYS A 45 -7.62 6.38 -2.02
C LYS A 45 -6.66 7.11 -2.95
N PHE A 46 -7.15 7.59 -4.08
CA PHE A 46 -6.33 8.23 -5.08
C PHE A 46 -6.66 9.70 -5.20
N ASP A 47 -5.67 10.50 -5.53
CA ASP A 47 -5.86 11.91 -5.84
C ASP A 47 -6.63 12.63 -4.75
N TYR A 48 -6.19 12.44 -3.52
CA TYR A 48 -6.76 13.13 -2.35
C TYR A 48 -8.26 12.86 -2.19
N GLY A 49 -8.67 11.67 -2.58
CA GLY A 49 -10.06 11.29 -2.40
C GLY A 49 -10.93 11.51 -3.61
N TYR A 50 -10.31 11.82 -4.74
CA TYR A 50 -11.08 12.01 -5.96
C TYR A 50 -11.60 10.68 -6.49
N THR A 51 -10.81 9.61 -6.38
CA THR A 51 -11.25 8.28 -6.76
C THR A 51 -10.77 7.28 -5.73
N TYR A 52 -11.39 6.11 -5.74
CA TYR A 52 -11.06 5.05 -4.80
C TYR A 52 -10.92 3.73 -5.53
N GLY A 53 -10.25 2.78 -4.92
CA GLY A 53 -10.11 1.43 -5.46
C GLY A 53 -10.22 0.41 -4.37
N SER A 54 -10.53 -0.82 -4.74
CA SER A 54 -10.59 -1.92 -3.81
C SER A 54 -9.33 -2.76 -3.94
N ILE A 55 -9.08 -3.62 -2.96
CA ILE A 55 -7.93 -4.52 -2.99
C ILE A 55 -8.43 -5.94 -2.83
N GLY A 56 -8.03 -6.83 -3.73
CA GLY A 56 -8.31 -8.24 -3.58
C GLY A 56 -7.02 -9.02 -3.46
N GLU A 57 -7.15 -10.31 -3.19
CA GLU A 57 -5.94 -11.10 -2.96
C GLU A 57 -5.08 -11.19 -4.21
N TYR A 58 -5.66 -11.04 -5.39
CA TYR A 58 -4.88 -11.11 -6.61
C TYR A 58 -4.21 -9.79 -6.97
N ASP A 59 -4.40 -8.77 -6.15
CA ASP A 59 -3.75 -7.49 -6.37
C ASP A 59 -2.39 -7.41 -5.70
N LEU A 60 -2.01 -8.47 -4.99
CA LEU A 60 -0.70 -8.51 -4.36
C LEU A 60 0.17 -9.47 -5.14
N GLU A 61 1.34 -9.03 -5.48
CA GLU A 61 2.24 -9.86 -6.26
C GLU A 61 3.67 -9.58 -5.86
N LEU A 62 4.52 -10.55 -6.11
CA LEU A 62 5.93 -10.40 -5.80
C LEU A 62 6.61 -9.81 -7.02
N GLY A 63 7.34 -8.75 -6.82
CA GLY A 63 8.06 -8.11 -7.91
C GLY A 63 9.39 -8.77 -8.16
N GLU A 64 10.08 -8.28 -9.20
CA GLU A 64 11.40 -8.78 -9.52
C GLU A 64 12.45 -7.98 -8.76
N GLU A 65 13.56 -8.63 -8.47
CA GLU A 65 14.60 -7.97 -7.72
C GLU A 65 15.11 -6.73 -8.40
N GLU A 66 15.21 -6.75 -9.70
CA GLU A 66 15.79 -5.62 -10.39
C GLU A 66 14.87 -4.43 -10.45
N GLU A 67 13.65 -4.56 -9.97
CA GLU A 67 12.77 -3.40 -9.89
C GLU A 67 13.10 -2.52 -8.71
N LEU A 68 13.96 -2.99 -7.82
CA LEU A 68 14.39 -2.20 -6.68
C LEU A 68 15.82 -1.80 -6.82
N GLU A 69 16.18 -0.59 -6.39
CA GLU A 69 17.54 -0.19 -6.39
C GLU A 69 18.13 -0.82 -5.21
N GLU A 70 19.15 -1.59 -5.42
CA GLU A 70 19.61 -2.31 -4.39
C GLU A 70 20.41 -1.62 -3.54
N GLU A 71 20.45 -1.20 -2.73
CA GLU A 71 21.22 -0.57 -2.08
C GLU A 71 21.82 -1.20 -1.21
N ASN A 72 22.05 -1.83 -1.17
CA ASN A 72 22.47 -2.43 -0.66
C ASN A 72 22.70 -2.80 -0.11
N ALA A 73 22.52 -2.79 -0.34
CA ALA A 73 22.66 -3.08 0.05
C ALA A 73 23.19 -3.30 0.92
#